data_5020775a5a1018dd2ac1f00333129086
#
_entry.id   5020775a5a1018dd2ac1f00333129086
#
_cell.length_a   1.000
_cell.length_b   1.000
_cell.length_c   1.000
_cell.angle_alpha   90.00
_cell.angle_beta   90.00
_cell.angle_gamma   90.00
#
_symmetry.space_group_name_H-M   'P 1'
#
loop_
_entity.id
_entity.type
_entity.pdbx_description
1 polymer ?
#
loop_
_entity_poly.entity_id
_entity_poly.type
_entity_poly.pdbx_seq_one_letter_code
_entity_poly.pdbx_strand_id
1 'polypeptide(L)'
;MTTLVASALILLIGTGCVALTRRIQAEQAPVAVAAVAVAATSGGGRAPENVVERLVVGLKHRKGARVALSVLSVGLLLVAAGLIGYPFYTNMYQDRLQSQLDRQLASPDLRQAYLDRQVGEGDSLTRIKIPRIGVDTVVVEGTTASALRAGAGHYPSSPLPCEIGNVAIAGHRTTYGKPFHDLDRLESGDRITLVTPIGQCTYEVERIWVTVPTDIGVVANTPDQARLTLTTCHPKGSARERLILSATMVSAEAFDA
;
A
#
# COMPACT_ATOMS: atom_id res chain seq x y z
N MET A 1 22.85 -20.43 13.52
CA MET A 1 22.68 -20.67 12.05
C MET A 1 22.16 -19.48 11.26
N THR A 2 21.68 -18.42 11.89
CA THR A 2 21.08 -17.23 11.23
C THR A 2 22.10 -16.21 10.69
N THR A 3 23.31 -16.15 11.23
CA THR A 3 24.33 -15.18 10.81
C THR A 3 25.08 -15.56 9.53
N LEU A 4 25.20 -16.85 9.22
CA LEU A 4 25.86 -17.34 8.01
C LEU A 4 25.00 -17.13 6.73
N VAL A 5 23.68 -17.18 6.84
CA VAL A 5 22.77 -16.97 5.71
C VAL A 5 22.73 -15.50 5.29
N ALA A 6 22.79 -14.57 6.22
CA ALA A 6 22.82 -13.13 5.92
C ALA A 6 24.10 -12.71 5.20
N SER A 7 25.26 -13.27 5.59
CA SER A 7 26.55 -12.98 4.93
C SER A 7 26.63 -13.54 3.52
N ALA A 8 26.04 -14.71 3.26
CA ALA A 8 25.98 -15.29 1.90
C ALA A 8 25.06 -14.51 0.96
N LEU A 9 23.96 -13.96 1.48
CA LEU A 9 23.01 -13.16 0.67
C LEU A 9 23.62 -11.81 0.24
N ILE A 10 24.39 -11.16 1.12
CA ILE A 10 25.07 -9.89 0.83
C ILE A 10 26.18 -10.10 -0.23
N LEU A 11 26.90 -11.22 -0.18
CA LEU A 11 27.92 -11.56 -1.18
C LEU A 11 27.30 -11.89 -2.56
N LEU A 12 26.16 -12.57 -2.61
CA LEU A 12 25.45 -12.90 -3.84
C LEU A 12 24.85 -11.65 -4.53
N ILE A 13 24.32 -10.72 -3.74
CA ILE A 13 23.79 -9.45 -4.28
C ILE A 13 24.96 -8.57 -4.77
N GLY A 14 26.07 -8.52 -4.06
CA GLY A 14 27.25 -7.77 -4.45
C GLY A 14 27.88 -8.28 -5.75
N THR A 15 28.03 -9.59 -5.91
CA THR A 15 28.59 -10.21 -7.13
C THR A 15 27.63 -10.14 -8.33
N GLY A 16 26.31 -10.27 -8.09
CA GLY A 16 25.29 -10.11 -9.13
C GLY A 16 25.22 -8.68 -9.66
N CYS A 17 25.35 -7.68 -8.81
CA CYS A 17 25.33 -6.27 -9.21
C CYS A 17 26.58 -5.89 -10.02
N VAL A 18 27.77 -6.41 -9.65
CA VAL A 18 29.01 -6.20 -10.41
C VAL A 18 28.98 -6.93 -11.77
N ALA A 19 28.36 -8.10 -11.84
CA ALA A 19 28.21 -8.84 -13.11
C ALA A 19 27.21 -8.16 -14.06
N LEU A 20 26.10 -7.62 -13.51
CA LEU A 20 25.10 -6.90 -14.27
C LEU A 20 25.64 -5.56 -14.81
N THR A 21 26.37 -4.81 -13.99
CA THR A 21 27.02 -3.56 -14.44
C THR A 21 28.09 -3.82 -15.49
N ARG A 22 28.84 -4.92 -15.42
CA ARG A 22 29.79 -5.32 -16.47
C ARG A 22 29.11 -5.73 -17.78
N ARG A 23 27.94 -6.40 -17.73
CA ARG A 23 27.16 -6.74 -18.94
C ARG A 23 26.56 -5.50 -19.61
N ILE A 24 25.99 -4.60 -18.82
CA ILE A 24 25.43 -3.33 -19.34
C ILE A 24 26.53 -2.45 -19.93
N GLN A 25 27.72 -2.43 -19.33
CA GLN A 25 28.87 -1.71 -19.86
C GLN A 25 29.44 -2.35 -21.14
N ALA A 26 29.36 -3.68 -21.29
CA ALA A 26 29.83 -4.37 -22.51
C ALA A 26 28.89 -4.15 -23.68
N GLU A 27 27.59 -4.02 -23.48
CA GLU A 27 26.59 -3.82 -24.53
C GLU A 27 26.48 -2.37 -25.00
N GLN A 28 26.87 -1.41 -24.14
CA GLN A 28 26.93 0.05 -24.46
C GLN A 28 28.36 0.53 -24.81
N ALA A 29 29.34 -0.36 -24.81
CA ALA A 29 30.74 -0.04 -25.02
C ALA A 29 31.08 0.65 -26.37
N PRO A 30 30.41 0.35 -27.50
CA PRO A 30 30.86 0.95 -28.78
C PRO A 30 30.57 2.45 -28.88
N VAL A 31 29.52 2.97 -28.16
CA VAL A 31 29.19 4.40 -28.24
C VAL A 31 29.97 5.22 -27.20
N ALA A 32 30.13 4.71 -25.99
CA ALA A 32 30.82 5.42 -24.91
C ALA A 32 32.35 5.42 -25.11
N VAL A 33 32.92 4.32 -25.60
CA VAL A 33 34.36 4.22 -25.89
C VAL A 33 34.77 5.09 -27.08
N ALA A 34 33.91 5.22 -28.09
CA ALA A 34 34.16 6.13 -29.20
C ALA A 34 34.17 7.59 -28.77
N ALA A 35 33.27 8.00 -27.86
CA ALA A 35 33.25 9.36 -27.32
C ALA A 35 34.47 9.66 -26.43
N VAL A 36 34.95 8.69 -25.65
CA VAL A 36 36.14 8.84 -24.79
C VAL A 36 37.43 8.78 -25.63
N ALA A 37 37.47 7.95 -26.66
CA ALA A 37 38.65 7.86 -27.57
C ALA A 37 38.84 9.13 -28.40
N VAL A 38 37.74 9.77 -28.88
CA VAL A 38 37.79 11.05 -29.57
C VAL A 38 38.28 12.16 -28.67
N ALA A 39 37.94 12.14 -27.38
CA ALA A 39 38.45 13.10 -26.39
C ALA A 39 39.91 12.92 -25.99
N ALA A 40 40.44 11.65 -26.14
CA ALA A 40 41.84 11.33 -25.80
C ALA A 40 42.86 11.68 -26.92
N THR A 41 42.40 11.80 -28.18
CA THR A 41 43.28 12.12 -29.31
C THR A 41 43.43 13.61 -29.63
N SER A 42 42.58 14.48 -29.00
CA SER A 42 42.74 15.92 -29.10
C SER A 42 43.57 16.47 -27.93
N GLY A 43 44.88 16.23 -27.93
CA GLY A 43 45.85 16.76 -26.98
C GLY A 43 46.08 18.25 -27.17
N GLY A 44 45.08 19.06 -26.90
CA GLY A 44 45.18 20.52 -26.76
C GLY A 44 44.34 20.90 -25.57
N GLY A 45 45.00 21.32 -24.49
CA GLY A 45 44.35 21.71 -23.23
C GLY A 45 43.43 22.91 -23.44
N ARG A 46 42.16 22.62 -23.81
CA ARG A 46 41.11 23.65 -23.73
C ARG A 46 40.79 23.93 -22.28
N ALA A 47 40.85 25.17 -21.89
CA ALA A 47 40.35 25.60 -20.59
C ALA A 47 38.85 25.17 -20.47
N PRO A 48 38.41 24.66 -19.32
CA PRO A 48 37.02 24.21 -19.14
C PRO A 48 36.06 25.34 -19.45
N GLU A 49 35.20 25.14 -20.46
CA GLU A 49 34.27 26.16 -20.97
C GLU A 49 33.13 26.47 -20.01
N ASN A 50 32.81 25.51 -19.08
CA ASN A 50 31.69 25.63 -18.15
C ASN A 50 32.13 25.49 -16.70
N VAL A 51 31.43 26.20 -15.80
CA VAL A 51 31.65 26.15 -14.34
C VAL A 51 31.56 24.72 -13.81
N VAL A 52 30.66 23.90 -14.38
CA VAL A 52 30.49 22.50 -14.05
C VAL A 52 31.74 21.68 -14.39
N GLU A 53 32.37 21.92 -15.54
CA GLU A 53 33.56 21.21 -15.98
C GLU A 53 34.77 21.56 -15.11
N ARG A 54 34.91 22.80 -14.70
CA ARG A 54 35.92 23.23 -13.71
C ARG A 54 35.74 22.61 -12.36
N LEU A 55 34.50 22.50 -11.90
CA LEU A 55 34.15 21.80 -10.63
C LEU A 55 34.47 20.30 -10.71
N VAL A 56 34.12 19.65 -11.80
CA VAL A 56 34.36 18.19 -11.99
C VAL A 56 35.87 17.91 -12.04
N VAL A 57 36.65 18.71 -12.79
CA VAL A 57 38.11 18.55 -12.85
C VAL A 57 38.76 18.87 -11.50
N GLY A 58 38.34 19.90 -10.78
CA GLY A 58 38.83 20.23 -9.45
C GLY A 58 38.51 19.14 -8.39
N LEU A 59 37.36 18.55 -8.46
CA LEU A 59 36.93 17.43 -7.59
C LEU A 59 37.70 16.14 -7.88
N LYS A 60 38.07 15.89 -9.15
CA LYS A 60 38.78 14.68 -9.58
C LYS A 60 40.18 14.56 -8.96
N HIS A 61 40.81 15.64 -8.59
CA HIS A 61 42.16 15.66 -7.98
C HIS A 61 42.15 15.62 -6.45
N ARG A 62 41.02 15.87 -5.78
CA ARG A 62 40.91 15.85 -4.31
C ARG A 62 40.40 14.49 -3.82
N LYS A 63 41.29 13.65 -3.28
CA LYS A 63 40.92 12.33 -2.73
C LYS A 63 39.76 12.42 -1.73
N GLY A 64 39.80 13.42 -0.83
CA GLY A 64 38.71 13.64 0.16
C GLY A 64 37.36 13.98 -0.46
N ALA A 65 37.32 14.80 -1.51
CA ALA A 65 36.07 15.16 -2.21
C ALA A 65 35.44 13.92 -2.92
N ARG A 66 36.28 13.07 -3.50
CA ARG A 66 35.80 11.81 -4.12
C ARG A 66 35.18 10.85 -3.10
N VAL A 67 35.83 10.70 -1.94
CA VAL A 67 35.30 9.85 -0.86
C VAL A 67 33.98 10.45 -0.34
N ALA A 68 33.92 11.77 -0.11
CA ALA A 68 32.69 12.43 0.33
C ALA A 68 31.52 12.25 -0.66
N LEU A 69 31.79 12.42 -1.96
CA LEU A 69 30.77 12.19 -3.02
C LEU A 69 30.33 10.73 -3.10
N SER A 70 31.28 9.77 -2.94
CA SER A 70 30.92 8.35 -2.92
C SER A 70 30.05 8.00 -1.72
N VAL A 71 30.37 8.51 -0.54
CA VAL A 71 29.57 8.30 0.69
C VAL A 71 28.19 8.92 0.52
N LEU A 72 28.10 10.15 -0.02
CA LEU A 72 26.81 10.79 -0.30
C LEU A 72 26.00 9.99 -1.32
N SER A 73 26.61 9.53 -2.41
CA SER A 73 25.94 8.73 -3.44
C SER A 73 25.42 7.41 -2.86
N VAL A 74 26.23 6.69 -2.09
CA VAL A 74 25.79 5.46 -1.41
C VAL A 74 24.66 5.77 -0.43
N GLY A 75 24.76 6.83 0.35
CA GLY A 75 23.70 7.26 1.26
C GLY A 75 22.38 7.54 0.53
N LEU A 76 22.43 8.27 -0.57
CA LEU A 76 21.23 8.55 -1.41
C LEU A 76 20.65 7.26 -2.02
N LEU A 77 21.50 6.33 -2.47
CA LEU A 77 21.05 5.05 -3.00
C LEU A 77 20.35 4.19 -1.92
N LEU A 78 20.88 4.18 -0.69
CA LEU A 78 20.26 3.47 0.42
C LEU A 78 18.91 4.08 0.80
N VAL A 79 18.80 5.41 0.82
CA VAL A 79 17.54 6.11 1.06
C VAL A 79 16.54 5.78 -0.06
N ALA A 80 16.95 5.85 -1.32
CA ALA A 80 16.10 5.51 -2.45
C ALA A 80 15.63 4.05 -2.39
N ALA A 81 16.53 3.12 -2.07
CA ALA A 81 16.21 1.70 -1.89
C ALA A 81 15.21 1.48 -0.74
N GLY A 82 15.35 2.21 0.36
CA GLY A 82 14.40 2.20 1.48
C GLY A 82 13.02 2.73 1.08
N LEU A 83 12.97 3.85 0.37
CA LEU A 83 11.71 4.46 -0.09
C LEU A 83 10.97 3.56 -1.10
N ILE A 84 11.71 2.91 -2.00
CA ILE A 84 11.13 1.98 -2.98
C ILE A 84 10.75 0.65 -2.31
N GLY A 85 11.59 0.15 -1.40
CA GLY A 85 11.37 -1.14 -0.71
C GLY A 85 10.24 -1.11 0.32
N TYR A 86 9.96 0.05 0.92
CA TYR A 86 8.94 0.18 1.96
C TYR A 86 7.53 -0.26 1.52
N PRO A 87 6.99 0.14 0.36
CA PRO A 87 5.70 -0.34 -0.13
C PRO A 87 5.66 -1.87 -0.35
N PHE A 88 6.75 -2.46 -0.86
CA PHE A 88 6.83 -3.91 -1.03
C PHE A 88 6.81 -4.64 0.32
N TYR A 89 7.55 -4.14 1.30
CA TYR A 89 7.55 -4.69 2.65
C TYR A 89 6.15 -4.62 3.29
N THR A 90 5.47 -3.47 3.21
CA THR A 90 4.14 -3.30 3.79
C THR A 90 3.08 -4.17 3.12
N ASN A 91 3.14 -4.34 1.79
CA ASN A 91 2.23 -5.22 1.08
C ASN A 91 2.45 -6.69 1.45
N MET A 92 3.70 -7.16 1.45
CA MET A 92 4.02 -8.54 1.84
C MET A 92 3.66 -8.85 3.31
N TYR A 93 3.80 -7.87 4.19
CA TYR A 93 3.36 -7.99 5.58
C TYR A 93 1.84 -8.15 5.65
N GLN A 94 1.10 -7.35 4.90
CA GLN A 94 -0.35 -7.41 4.87
C GLN A 94 -0.87 -8.70 4.24
N ASP A 95 -0.27 -9.20 3.15
CA ASP A 95 -0.67 -10.47 2.52
C ASP A 95 -0.61 -11.64 3.50
N ARG A 96 0.40 -11.65 4.36
CA ARG A 96 0.51 -12.66 5.42
C ARG A 96 -0.60 -12.52 6.47
N LEU A 97 -0.90 -11.29 6.90
CA LEU A 97 -1.99 -11.04 7.84
C LEU A 97 -3.35 -11.40 7.22
N GLN A 98 -3.59 -11.00 5.99
CA GLN A 98 -4.82 -11.33 5.27
C GLN A 98 -5.01 -12.85 5.16
N SER A 99 -3.94 -13.62 4.89
CA SER A 99 -4.02 -15.08 4.87
C SER A 99 -4.34 -15.72 6.22
N GLN A 100 -3.95 -15.08 7.33
CA GLN A 100 -4.34 -15.52 8.68
C GLN A 100 -5.80 -15.17 8.97
N LEU A 101 -6.21 -13.94 8.63
CA LEU A 101 -7.58 -13.46 8.79
C LEU A 101 -8.58 -14.27 7.95
N ASP A 102 -8.19 -14.72 6.76
CA ASP A 102 -9.02 -15.61 5.93
C ASP A 102 -9.30 -16.93 6.62
N ARG A 103 -8.29 -17.53 7.24
CA ARG A 103 -8.48 -18.78 8.00
C ARG A 103 -9.34 -18.56 9.23
N GLN A 104 -9.20 -17.42 9.90
CA GLN A 104 -10.02 -17.07 11.06
C GLN A 104 -11.48 -16.83 10.63
N LEU A 105 -11.70 -16.12 9.51
CA LEU A 105 -13.05 -15.84 8.99
C LEU A 105 -13.85 -17.13 8.73
N ALA A 106 -13.18 -18.19 8.33
CA ALA A 106 -13.78 -19.51 8.07
C ALA A 106 -13.88 -20.39 9.32
N SER A 107 -13.44 -19.94 10.50
CA SER A 107 -13.42 -20.75 11.71
C SER A 107 -14.79 -20.82 12.39
N PRO A 108 -15.17 -21.99 12.98
CA PRO A 108 -16.39 -22.11 13.76
C PRO A 108 -16.42 -21.19 14.99
N ASP A 109 -15.25 -20.97 15.61
CA ASP A 109 -15.12 -20.11 16.80
C ASP A 109 -15.48 -18.67 16.48
N LEU A 110 -15.03 -18.15 15.32
CA LEU A 110 -15.40 -16.81 14.90
C LEU A 110 -16.89 -16.73 14.53
N ARG A 111 -17.45 -17.77 13.89
CA ARG A 111 -18.89 -17.82 13.62
C ARG A 111 -19.70 -17.66 14.92
N GLN A 112 -19.31 -18.38 15.98
CA GLN A 112 -19.96 -18.26 17.28
C GLN A 112 -19.78 -16.86 17.88
N ALA A 113 -18.54 -16.33 17.89
CA ALA A 113 -18.27 -14.97 18.38
C ALA A 113 -19.07 -13.90 17.61
N TYR A 114 -19.26 -14.10 16.30
CA TYR A 114 -20.07 -13.19 15.47
C TYR A 114 -21.56 -13.22 15.90
N LEU A 115 -22.12 -14.43 16.10
CA LEU A 115 -23.50 -14.62 16.58
C LEU A 115 -23.72 -14.01 17.98
N ASP A 116 -22.73 -14.16 18.84
CA ASP A 116 -22.75 -13.63 20.22
C ASP A 116 -22.40 -12.13 20.31
N ARG A 117 -22.06 -11.48 19.18
CA ARG A 117 -21.59 -10.09 19.08
C ARG A 117 -20.34 -9.83 19.93
N GLN A 118 -19.44 -10.79 20.01
CA GLN A 118 -18.22 -10.77 20.81
C GLN A 118 -16.94 -10.86 19.93
N VAL A 119 -17.01 -10.35 18.71
CA VAL A 119 -15.83 -10.24 17.84
C VAL A 119 -14.86 -9.24 18.44
N GLY A 120 -13.63 -9.67 18.69
CA GLY A 120 -12.61 -8.84 19.32
C GLY A 120 -11.95 -7.87 18.36
N GLU A 121 -11.37 -6.79 18.89
CA GLU A 121 -10.61 -5.84 18.09
C GLU A 121 -9.42 -6.53 17.37
N GLY A 122 -9.34 -6.34 16.06
CA GLY A 122 -8.33 -6.96 15.21
C GLY A 122 -8.70 -8.35 14.68
N ASP A 123 -9.79 -8.95 15.16
CA ASP A 123 -10.30 -10.20 14.63
C ASP A 123 -11.00 -10.00 13.27
N SER A 124 -11.06 -11.06 12.49
CA SER A 124 -11.79 -11.07 11.22
C SER A 124 -13.28 -10.82 11.47
N LEU A 125 -13.90 -9.98 10.66
CA LEU A 125 -15.31 -9.67 10.79
C LEU A 125 -16.10 -10.06 9.53
N THR A 126 -15.63 -9.65 8.37
CA THR A 126 -16.28 -9.87 7.09
C THR A 126 -15.26 -9.79 5.95
N ARG A 127 -15.61 -10.32 4.78
CA ARG A 127 -14.85 -10.11 3.56
C ARG A 127 -15.57 -9.11 2.68
N ILE A 128 -14.90 -8.04 2.28
CA ILE A 128 -15.42 -7.05 1.34
C ILE A 128 -14.95 -7.35 -0.08
N LYS A 129 -15.89 -7.39 -1.02
CA LYS A 129 -15.63 -7.57 -2.46
C LYS A 129 -16.19 -6.40 -3.24
N ILE A 130 -15.34 -5.75 -4.05
CA ILE A 130 -15.72 -4.65 -4.94
C ILE A 130 -15.12 -4.94 -6.32
N PRO A 131 -15.82 -5.70 -7.18
CA PRO A 131 -15.26 -6.20 -8.45
C PRO A 131 -14.77 -5.09 -9.39
N ARG A 132 -15.49 -3.97 -9.46
CA ARG A 132 -15.18 -2.82 -10.33
C ARG A 132 -13.76 -2.28 -10.15
N ILE A 133 -13.22 -2.36 -8.93
CA ILE A 133 -11.88 -1.87 -8.58
C ILE A 133 -10.94 -2.99 -8.08
N GLY A 134 -11.35 -4.25 -8.23
CA GLY A 134 -10.54 -5.42 -7.89
C GLY A 134 -10.25 -5.60 -6.39
N VAL A 135 -11.11 -5.07 -5.52
CA VAL A 135 -10.98 -5.26 -4.06
C VAL A 135 -11.58 -6.60 -3.66
N ASP A 136 -10.80 -7.41 -2.97
CA ASP A 136 -11.21 -8.65 -2.30
C ASP A 136 -10.31 -8.83 -1.08
N THR A 137 -10.81 -8.46 0.12
CA THR A 137 -10.00 -8.43 1.35
C THR A 137 -10.85 -8.67 2.58
N VAL A 138 -10.23 -9.21 3.64
CA VAL A 138 -10.89 -9.33 4.94
C VAL A 138 -10.89 -7.98 5.64
N VAL A 139 -12.03 -7.63 6.21
CA VAL A 139 -12.25 -6.51 7.11
C VAL A 139 -12.13 -7.03 8.53
N VAL A 140 -11.41 -6.33 9.37
CA VAL A 140 -11.26 -6.64 10.79
C VAL A 140 -12.18 -5.79 11.64
N GLU A 141 -12.48 -6.24 12.85
CA GLU A 141 -13.14 -5.41 13.85
C GLU A 141 -12.19 -4.34 14.38
N GLY A 142 -12.65 -3.09 14.49
CA GLY A 142 -11.85 -1.97 14.99
C GLY A 142 -11.19 -1.12 13.92
N THR A 143 -10.89 0.13 14.32
CA THR A 143 -10.24 1.14 13.47
C THR A 143 -8.95 1.69 14.08
N THR A 144 -8.35 0.97 15.01
CA THR A 144 -7.03 1.33 15.55
C THR A 144 -5.94 1.22 14.50
N ALA A 145 -4.79 1.81 14.79
CA ALA A 145 -3.65 1.75 13.86
C ALA A 145 -3.18 0.31 13.61
N SER A 146 -3.32 -0.59 14.59
CA SER A 146 -3.02 -2.02 14.46
C SER A 146 -4.01 -2.73 13.54
N ALA A 147 -5.31 -2.53 13.75
CA ALA A 147 -6.38 -3.10 12.94
C ALA A 147 -6.25 -2.65 11.46
N LEU A 148 -6.10 -1.35 11.24
CA LEU A 148 -5.96 -0.80 9.88
C LEU A 148 -4.68 -1.21 9.15
N ARG A 149 -3.62 -1.62 9.85
CA ARG A 149 -2.44 -2.23 9.22
C ARG A 149 -2.72 -3.62 8.68
N ALA A 150 -3.66 -4.33 9.28
CA ALA A 150 -4.06 -5.67 8.82
C ALA A 150 -4.98 -5.63 7.59
N GLY A 151 -5.76 -4.55 7.42
CA GLY A 151 -6.68 -4.41 6.30
C GLY A 151 -7.62 -3.22 6.44
N ALA A 152 -8.82 -3.34 5.88
CA ALA A 152 -9.92 -2.45 6.20
C ALA A 152 -10.45 -2.78 7.60
N GLY A 153 -10.94 -1.79 8.32
CA GLY A 153 -11.42 -1.93 9.69
C GLY A 153 -12.84 -1.41 9.86
N HIS A 154 -13.68 -2.19 10.53
CA HIS A 154 -15.04 -1.83 10.88
C HIS A 154 -15.05 -0.86 12.07
N TYR A 155 -15.94 0.11 12.05
CA TYR A 155 -16.17 1.00 13.21
C TYR A 155 -16.98 0.26 14.27
N PRO A 156 -16.44 -0.01 15.48
CA PRO A 156 -17.13 -0.79 16.52
C PRO A 156 -18.46 -0.18 16.98
N SER A 157 -18.64 1.13 16.77
CA SER A 157 -19.86 1.85 17.11
C SER A 157 -20.95 1.75 16.05
N SER A 158 -20.66 1.14 14.89
CA SER A 158 -21.63 0.91 13.81
C SER A 158 -22.23 -0.49 13.89
N PRO A 159 -23.39 -0.75 13.24
CA PRO A 159 -23.98 -2.08 13.17
C PRO A 159 -23.03 -3.09 12.53
N LEU A 160 -23.19 -4.37 12.89
CA LEU A 160 -22.43 -5.43 12.22
C LEU A 160 -22.78 -5.51 10.72
N PRO A 161 -21.84 -6.01 9.87
CA PRO A 161 -22.10 -6.19 8.46
C PRO A 161 -23.39 -6.96 8.18
N CYS A 162 -24.14 -6.50 7.18
CA CYS A 162 -25.46 -7.01 6.79
C CYS A 162 -26.63 -6.73 7.75
N GLU A 163 -26.44 -5.93 8.76
CA GLU A 163 -27.54 -5.49 9.65
C GLU A 163 -28.22 -4.19 9.15
N ILE A 164 -29.38 -3.90 9.72
CA ILE A 164 -30.04 -2.61 9.55
C ILE A 164 -29.26 -1.54 10.31
N GLY A 165 -29.09 -0.39 9.68
CA GLY A 165 -28.29 0.72 10.16
C GLY A 165 -27.19 1.06 9.17
N ASN A 166 -26.27 1.94 9.56
CA ASN A 166 -25.14 2.36 8.73
C ASN A 166 -23.88 1.60 9.14
N VAL A 167 -23.59 0.51 8.46
CA VAL A 167 -22.31 -0.23 8.61
C VAL A 167 -21.18 0.65 8.10
N ALA A 168 -20.18 0.95 8.94
CA ALA A 168 -19.08 1.82 8.57
C ALA A 168 -17.75 1.08 8.55
N ILE A 169 -16.97 1.26 7.47
CA ILE A 169 -15.68 0.61 7.27
C ILE A 169 -14.65 1.64 6.82
N ALA A 170 -13.51 1.71 7.54
CA ALA A 170 -12.36 2.52 7.18
C ALA A 170 -11.31 1.68 6.45
N GLY A 171 -10.54 2.30 5.55
CA GLY A 171 -9.42 1.63 4.90
C GLY A 171 -8.35 2.61 4.42
N HIS A 172 -7.11 2.12 4.37
CA HIS A 172 -6.01 2.92 3.84
C HIS A 172 -6.15 3.22 2.35
N ARG A 173 -5.71 4.42 1.94
CA ARG A 173 -5.71 4.84 0.54
C ARG A 173 -4.41 4.49 -0.20
N THR A 174 -3.27 4.52 0.49
CA THR A 174 -1.94 4.45 -0.16
C THR A 174 -0.97 3.46 0.48
N THR A 175 -1.27 2.94 1.67
CA THR A 175 -0.40 2.04 2.44
C THR A 175 -1.14 0.77 2.86
N TYR A 176 -0.40 -0.23 3.33
CA TYR A 176 -0.93 -1.49 3.88
C TYR A 176 -1.99 -2.12 2.97
N GLY A 177 -1.57 -2.54 1.74
CA GLY A 177 -2.43 -3.10 0.70
C GLY A 177 -3.43 -2.13 0.10
N LYS A 178 -3.56 -0.91 0.67
CA LYS A 178 -4.37 0.17 0.12
C LYS A 178 -5.75 -0.27 -0.38
N PRO A 179 -6.57 -0.95 0.47
CA PRO A 179 -7.83 -1.55 0.03
C PRO A 179 -8.77 -0.54 -0.63
N PHE A 180 -8.68 0.74 -0.22
CA PHE A 180 -9.55 1.79 -0.73
C PHE A 180 -8.83 2.80 -1.64
N HIS A 181 -7.78 2.34 -2.35
CA HIS A 181 -7.00 3.20 -3.25
C HIS A 181 -7.86 3.84 -4.35
N ASP A 182 -8.70 3.05 -4.98
CA ASP A 182 -9.47 3.42 -6.17
C ASP A 182 -10.98 3.62 -5.91
N LEU A 183 -11.40 3.89 -4.65
CA LEU A 183 -12.81 4.19 -4.34
C LEU A 183 -13.37 5.35 -5.16
N ASP A 184 -12.52 6.31 -5.58
CA ASP A 184 -12.88 7.42 -6.45
C ASP A 184 -13.24 7.02 -7.90
N ARG A 185 -13.05 5.75 -8.27
CA ARG A 185 -13.41 5.20 -9.58
C ARG A 185 -14.75 4.50 -9.60
N LEU A 186 -15.38 4.37 -8.44
CA LEU A 186 -16.73 3.80 -8.34
C LEU A 186 -17.77 4.83 -8.74
N GLU A 187 -18.85 4.34 -9.28
CA GLU A 187 -19.99 5.12 -9.76
C GLU A 187 -21.28 4.63 -9.08
N SER A 188 -22.33 5.45 -9.11
CA SER A 188 -23.66 5.02 -8.66
C SER A 188 -24.10 3.78 -9.44
N GLY A 189 -24.62 2.77 -8.74
CA GLY A 189 -24.99 1.47 -9.30
C GLY A 189 -23.92 0.39 -9.20
N ASP A 190 -22.65 0.72 -8.88
CA ASP A 190 -21.61 -0.28 -8.62
C ASP A 190 -21.92 -1.10 -7.37
N ARG A 191 -21.52 -2.36 -7.35
CA ARG A 191 -21.86 -3.31 -6.28
C ARG A 191 -20.70 -3.57 -5.34
N ILE A 192 -21.04 -3.65 -4.05
CA ILE A 192 -20.16 -3.99 -2.95
C ILE A 192 -20.80 -5.16 -2.20
N THR A 193 -20.10 -6.29 -2.09
CA THR A 193 -20.59 -7.46 -1.34
C THR A 193 -19.80 -7.62 -0.05
N LEU A 194 -20.49 -7.79 1.05
CA LEU A 194 -19.93 -8.21 2.33
C LEU A 194 -20.30 -9.67 2.59
N VAL A 195 -19.27 -10.50 2.84
CA VAL A 195 -19.44 -11.93 3.17
C VAL A 195 -19.03 -12.12 4.62
N THR A 196 -20.00 -12.47 5.47
CA THR A 196 -19.83 -12.70 6.90
C THR A 196 -19.78 -14.20 7.21
N PRO A 197 -19.44 -14.63 8.41
CA PRO A 197 -19.53 -16.04 8.81
C PRO A 197 -20.92 -16.65 8.75
N ILE A 198 -21.98 -15.84 8.67
CA ILE A 198 -23.39 -16.28 8.75
C ILE A 198 -24.22 -15.95 7.52
N GLY A 199 -23.66 -15.24 6.54
CA GLY A 199 -24.40 -14.85 5.35
C GLY A 199 -23.63 -13.84 4.51
N GLN A 200 -24.29 -13.34 3.47
CA GLN A 200 -23.74 -12.27 2.64
C GLN A 200 -24.80 -11.23 2.32
N CYS A 201 -24.36 -10.02 2.06
CA CYS A 201 -25.21 -8.95 1.60
C CYS A 201 -24.53 -8.12 0.52
N THR A 202 -25.32 -7.55 -0.38
CA THR A 202 -24.84 -6.71 -1.47
C THR A 202 -25.43 -5.32 -1.31
N TYR A 203 -24.55 -4.33 -1.41
CA TYR A 203 -24.87 -2.92 -1.42
C TYR A 203 -24.65 -2.35 -2.81
N GLU A 204 -25.46 -1.38 -3.18
CA GLU A 204 -25.31 -0.59 -4.42
C GLU A 204 -24.86 0.83 -4.05
N VAL A 205 -23.80 1.29 -4.70
CA VAL A 205 -23.24 2.63 -4.50
C VAL A 205 -24.25 3.69 -4.88
N GLU A 206 -24.49 4.64 -3.98
CA GLU A 206 -25.35 5.79 -4.22
C GLU A 206 -24.56 7.02 -4.62
N ARG A 207 -23.54 7.36 -3.82
CA ARG A 207 -22.74 8.58 -4.02
C ARG A 207 -21.37 8.49 -3.40
N ILE A 208 -20.46 9.32 -3.94
CA ILE A 208 -19.12 9.52 -3.41
C ILE A 208 -18.91 11.02 -3.26
N TRP A 209 -18.31 11.44 -2.13
CA TRP A 209 -17.99 12.85 -1.88
C TRP A 209 -16.76 12.99 -1.00
N VAL A 210 -16.25 14.21 -0.91
CA VAL A 210 -15.11 14.55 -0.03
C VAL A 210 -15.62 15.41 1.12
N THR A 211 -15.09 15.16 2.33
CA THR A 211 -15.41 15.93 3.53
C THR A 211 -14.17 16.09 4.43
N VAL A 212 -14.30 16.84 5.50
CA VAL A 212 -13.24 17.06 6.49
C VAL A 212 -13.09 15.85 7.43
N PRO A 213 -11.90 15.61 8.01
CA PRO A 213 -11.67 14.47 8.90
C PRO A 213 -12.54 14.47 10.19
N THR A 214 -13.06 15.62 10.58
CA THR A 214 -13.87 15.82 11.78
C THR A 214 -15.37 15.61 11.53
N ASP A 215 -15.78 15.32 10.30
CA ASP A 215 -17.18 15.04 9.97
C ASP A 215 -17.54 13.61 10.40
N ILE A 216 -17.87 13.45 11.67
CA ILE A 216 -18.30 12.16 12.24
C ILE A 216 -19.72 11.78 11.83
N GLY A 217 -20.50 12.73 11.29
CA GLY A 217 -21.86 12.49 10.83
C GLY A 217 -21.95 11.46 9.72
N VAL A 218 -20.87 11.29 8.94
CA VAL A 218 -20.82 10.32 7.84
C VAL A 218 -20.95 8.86 8.30
N VAL A 219 -20.56 8.56 9.53
CA VAL A 219 -20.66 7.21 10.14
C VAL A 219 -21.82 7.10 11.15
N ALA A 220 -22.63 8.13 11.25
CA ALA A 220 -23.81 8.11 12.14
C ALA A 220 -24.76 6.97 11.74
N ASN A 221 -25.38 6.34 12.72
CA ASN A 221 -26.32 5.25 12.48
C ASN A 221 -27.60 5.73 11.79
N THR A 222 -28.16 4.88 10.93
CA THR A 222 -29.43 5.11 10.21
C THR A 222 -30.40 3.98 10.53
N PRO A 223 -31.11 4.02 11.66
CA PRO A 223 -31.79 2.86 12.25
C PRO A 223 -32.86 2.22 11.35
N ASP A 224 -33.38 2.95 10.37
CA ASP A 224 -34.44 2.47 9.47
C ASP A 224 -33.94 2.13 8.06
N GLN A 225 -32.64 2.16 7.81
CA GLN A 225 -32.04 1.93 6.50
C GLN A 225 -30.81 1.05 6.62
N ALA A 226 -30.72 0.01 5.80
CA ALA A 226 -29.51 -0.81 5.71
C ALA A 226 -28.52 -0.14 4.75
N ARG A 227 -27.52 0.56 5.29
CA ARG A 227 -26.51 1.33 4.57
C ARG A 227 -25.09 0.84 4.83
N LEU A 228 -24.21 1.16 3.91
CA LEU A 228 -22.77 0.97 4.05
C LEU A 228 -22.06 2.30 3.77
N THR A 229 -21.19 2.70 4.68
CA THR A 229 -20.29 3.84 4.51
C THR A 229 -18.84 3.38 4.47
N LEU A 230 -18.15 3.62 3.36
CA LEU A 230 -16.70 3.41 3.26
C LEU A 230 -15.98 4.75 3.41
N THR A 231 -14.92 4.77 4.24
CA THR A 231 -14.13 5.98 4.50
C THR A 231 -12.66 5.76 4.20
N THR A 232 -12.02 6.72 3.56
CA THR A 232 -10.57 6.70 3.31
C THR A 232 -10.00 8.12 3.25
N CYS A 233 -8.66 8.24 3.30
CA CYS A 233 -7.97 9.52 3.19
C CYS A 233 -8.08 10.14 1.79
N HIS A 234 -8.11 11.48 1.71
CA HIS A 234 -8.12 12.25 0.46
C HIS A 234 -7.25 13.52 0.59
N PRO A 235 -6.60 13.97 -0.52
CA PRO A 235 -6.29 13.22 -1.75
C PRO A 235 -5.30 12.08 -1.51
N LYS A 236 -5.02 11.26 -2.53
CA LYS A 236 -4.01 10.17 -2.45
C LYS A 236 -2.68 10.74 -1.95
N GLY A 237 -2.11 10.12 -0.91
CA GLY A 237 -0.88 10.59 -0.25
C GLY A 237 -1.09 11.71 0.80
N SER A 238 -2.32 12.11 1.08
CA SER A 238 -2.65 13.12 2.10
C SER A 238 -3.79 12.64 2.99
N ALA A 239 -3.80 13.12 4.24
CA ALA A 239 -4.86 12.86 5.21
C ALA A 239 -5.68 14.12 5.55
N ARG A 240 -5.58 15.18 4.73
CA ARG A 240 -6.25 16.47 4.99
C ARG A 240 -7.77 16.39 4.92
N GLU A 241 -8.27 15.48 4.09
CA GLU A 241 -9.69 15.27 3.84
C GLU A 241 -10.02 13.78 3.91
N ARG A 242 -11.29 13.45 3.82
CA ARG A 242 -11.80 12.09 3.70
C ARG A 242 -12.62 11.95 2.44
N LEU A 243 -12.36 10.88 1.68
CA LEU A 243 -13.25 10.41 0.64
C LEU A 243 -14.24 9.45 1.29
N ILE A 244 -15.51 9.72 1.10
CA ILE A 244 -16.63 8.96 1.64
C ILE A 244 -17.40 8.35 0.49
N LEU A 245 -17.78 7.10 0.63
CA LEU A 245 -18.71 6.40 -0.24
C LEU A 245 -19.90 5.93 0.58
N SER A 246 -21.11 6.18 0.11
CA SER A 246 -22.35 5.66 0.67
C SER A 246 -23.00 4.68 -0.31
N ALA A 247 -23.52 3.58 0.22
CA ALA A 247 -24.23 2.56 -0.54
C ALA A 247 -25.43 2.06 0.27
N THR A 248 -26.47 1.60 -0.43
CA THR A 248 -27.70 1.03 0.17
C THR A 248 -27.77 -0.46 -0.11
N MET A 249 -28.18 -1.25 0.87
CA MET A 249 -28.34 -2.70 0.71
C MET A 249 -29.48 -3.02 -0.28
N VAL A 250 -29.15 -3.85 -1.27
CA VAL A 250 -30.10 -4.31 -2.29
C VAL A 250 -30.44 -5.79 -2.14
N SER A 251 -29.61 -6.56 -1.46
CA SER A 251 -29.90 -7.98 -1.14
C SER A 251 -29.15 -8.44 0.09
N ALA A 252 -29.74 -9.38 0.81
CA ALA A 252 -29.10 -10.13 1.89
C ALA A 252 -29.52 -11.59 1.80
N GLU A 253 -28.58 -12.50 2.07
CA GLU A 253 -28.74 -13.94 2.04
C GLU A 253 -28.03 -14.53 3.25
N ALA A 254 -28.75 -15.33 4.04
CA ALA A 254 -28.17 -16.08 5.15
C ALA A 254 -27.58 -17.40 4.62
N PHE A 255 -26.48 -17.87 5.21
CA PHE A 255 -25.97 -19.20 4.95
C PHE A 255 -26.71 -20.22 5.82
N ASP A 256 -27.02 -21.37 5.25
CA ASP A 256 -27.61 -22.48 5.99
C ASP A 256 -26.68 -22.89 7.15
N ALA A 257 -27.28 -23.20 8.29
CA ALA A 257 -26.58 -23.52 9.53
C ALA A 257 -25.94 -24.93 9.50
#